data_bbde7725d0f51a4cb40a44f6abc68147
#
_entry.id   bbde7725d0f51a4cb40a44f6abc68147
#
_cell.length_a   1.000
_cell.length_b   1.000
_cell.length_c   1.000
_cell.angle_alpha   90.00
_cell.angle_beta   90.00
_cell.angle_gamma   90.00
#
_symmetry.space_group_name_H-M   'P 1'
#
loop_
_entity.id
_entity.type
_entity.pdbx_description
1 polymer ?
#
loop_
_entity_poly.entity_id
_entity_poly.type
_entity_poly.pdbx_seq_one_letter_code
_entity_poly.pdbx_strand_id
1 'polypeptide(L)'
;LKIKKIYGFDKHINLSIPSYETLSDVFAGVTCAFAQPESSVVDVGCSTGKFLSELPKANDCNYIGIDKTELKNIHKGFELTIGDVEKVLPNLDNVSVVVSMFTLQFLGKLKRKRVLSQIKEKVLEGAIFLVAEKVYLDDPLIQTLVHKMHIQEKRKSFHDKEILDKDTQLAISMFCKTETELLKELLQIGNVSKVWQSYNFMGFTVRA
;
A
#
# COMPACT_ATOMS: atom_id res chain seq x y z
N LEU A 1 5.63 16.87 -8.21
CA LEU A 1 6.29 16.37 -9.45
C LEU A 1 7.80 16.61 -9.50
N LYS A 2 8.34 17.73 -8.94
CA LYS A 2 9.80 17.99 -8.93
C LYS A 2 10.58 17.06 -7.97
N ILE A 3 10.00 16.66 -6.85
CA ILE A 3 10.67 15.83 -5.82
C ILE A 3 10.95 14.41 -6.34
N LYS A 4 10.00 13.80 -7.07
CA LYS A 4 10.22 12.50 -7.75
C LYS A 4 11.42 12.52 -8.71
N LYS A 5 11.80 13.69 -9.21
CA LYS A 5 12.90 13.87 -10.15
C LYS A 5 14.28 13.91 -9.46
N ILE A 6 14.33 14.32 -8.18
CA ILE A 6 15.58 14.47 -7.43
C ILE A 6 16.04 13.16 -6.77
N TYR A 7 15.10 12.39 -6.20
CA TYR A 7 15.45 11.22 -5.39
C TYR A 7 15.08 9.87 -6.00
N GLY A 8 14.29 9.82 -7.07
CA GLY A 8 13.59 8.60 -7.48
C GLY A 8 12.42 8.29 -6.55
N PHE A 9 11.48 7.44 -7.00
CA PHE A 9 10.27 7.14 -6.25
C PHE A 9 10.57 6.42 -4.93
N ASP A 10 11.41 5.38 -4.97
CA ASP A 10 11.69 4.50 -3.83
C ASP A 10 12.38 5.24 -2.68
N LYS A 11 13.39 6.08 -3.01
CA LYS A 11 14.03 6.91 -2.00
C LYS A 11 13.07 7.96 -1.42
N HIS A 12 12.21 8.54 -2.26
CA HIS A 12 11.23 9.52 -1.79
C HIS A 12 10.22 8.92 -0.82
N ILE A 13 9.71 7.70 -1.08
CA ILE A 13 8.73 7.06 -0.18
C ILE A 13 9.36 6.71 1.17
N ASN A 14 10.59 6.20 1.19
CA ASN A 14 11.34 5.91 2.42
C ASN A 14 11.56 7.16 3.29
N LEU A 15 11.83 8.31 2.67
CA LEU A 15 12.00 9.58 3.37
C LEU A 15 10.67 10.22 3.80
N SER A 16 9.56 9.84 3.19
CA SER A 16 8.22 10.42 3.44
C SER A 16 7.41 9.64 4.46
N ILE A 17 7.64 8.35 4.56
CA ILE A 17 6.92 7.44 5.47
C ILE A 17 7.93 6.84 6.45
N PRO A 18 7.92 7.27 7.72
CA PRO A 18 8.85 6.76 8.71
C PRO A 18 8.71 5.25 8.89
N SER A 19 9.84 4.55 8.96
CA SER A 19 9.90 3.08 9.10
C SER A 19 9.23 2.30 7.94
N TYR A 20 9.22 2.87 6.72
CA TYR A 20 8.67 2.19 5.54
C TYR A 20 9.35 0.85 5.25
N GLU A 21 10.68 0.76 5.45
CA GLU A 21 11.43 -0.49 5.27
C GLU A 21 10.94 -1.58 6.22
N THR A 22 10.68 -1.24 7.50
CA THR A 22 10.11 -2.19 8.46
C THR A 22 8.73 -2.70 8.04
N LEU A 23 7.88 -1.82 7.46
CA LEU A 23 6.60 -2.27 6.89
C LEU A 23 6.83 -3.25 5.74
N SER A 24 7.76 -2.92 4.83
CA SER A 24 8.10 -3.78 3.69
C SER A 24 8.59 -5.15 4.16
N ASP A 25 9.46 -5.20 5.18
CA ASP A 25 9.97 -6.45 5.77
C ASP A 25 8.86 -7.29 6.39
N VAL A 26 7.95 -6.67 7.16
CA VAL A 26 6.79 -7.36 7.76
C VAL A 26 5.90 -7.94 6.67
N PHE A 27 5.57 -7.13 5.64
CA PHE A 27 4.73 -7.60 4.53
C PHE A 27 5.42 -8.67 3.70
N ALA A 28 6.74 -8.57 3.49
CA ALA A 28 7.51 -9.60 2.81
C ALA A 28 7.49 -10.93 3.58
N GLY A 29 7.72 -10.89 4.90
CA GLY A 29 7.65 -12.07 5.76
C GLY A 29 6.27 -12.75 5.70
N VAL A 30 5.18 -11.97 5.79
CA VAL A 30 3.82 -12.51 5.68
C VAL A 30 3.56 -13.04 4.27
N THR A 31 3.99 -12.32 3.22
CA THR A 31 3.86 -12.79 1.84
C THR A 31 4.54 -14.14 1.64
N CYS A 32 5.79 -14.29 2.08
CA CYS A 32 6.52 -15.55 1.97
C CYS A 32 5.85 -16.70 2.73
N ALA A 33 5.21 -16.43 3.86
CA ALA A 33 4.53 -17.44 4.66
C ALA A 33 3.19 -17.91 4.05
N PHE A 34 2.53 -17.07 3.25
CA PHE A 34 1.21 -17.33 2.68
C PHE A 34 1.22 -17.59 1.18
N ALA A 35 2.28 -17.25 0.46
CA ALA A 35 2.42 -17.57 -0.96
C ALA A 35 2.39 -19.08 -1.16
N GLN A 36 1.45 -19.55 -1.98
CA GLN A 36 1.28 -20.98 -2.27
C GLN A 36 1.98 -21.34 -3.60
N PRO A 37 2.48 -22.55 -3.75
CA PRO A 37 3.00 -23.01 -5.05
C PRO A 37 1.99 -22.82 -6.19
N GLU A 38 2.47 -22.42 -7.35
CA GLU A 38 1.67 -22.18 -8.57
C GLU A 38 0.57 -21.11 -8.41
N SER A 39 0.60 -20.32 -7.31
CA SER A 39 -0.33 -19.22 -7.08
C SER A 39 0.24 -17.86 -7.51
N SER A 40 -0.59 -16.85 -7.42
CA SER A 40 -0.20 -15.46 -7.71
C SER A 40 -0.10 -14.61 -6.43
N VAL A 41 0.98 -13.84 -6.33
CA VAL A 41 1.16 -12.73 -5.38
C VAL A 41 0.94 -11.43 -6.15
N VAL A 42 -0.08 -10.66 -5.78
CA VAL A 42 -0.53 -9.48 -6.53
C VAL A 42 -0.29 -8.21 -5.72
N ASP A 43 0.47 -7.25 -6.28
CA ASP A 43 0.68 -5.92 -5.69
C ASP A 43 -0.15 -4.86 -6.43
N VAL A 44 -1.15 -4.34 -5.75
CA VAL A 44 -2.09 -3.33 -6.26
C VAL A 44 -1.52 -1.93 -6.07
N GLY A 45 -1.15 -1.28 -7.17
CA GLY A 45 -0.44 -0.01 -7.18
C GLY A 45 1.04 -0.18 -6.90
N CYS A 46 1.65 -1.14 -7.59
CA CYS A 46 3.03 -1.57 -7.36
C CYS A 46 4.10 -0.51 -7.63
N SER A 47 3.76 0.58 -8.32
CA SER A 47 4.69 1.66 -8.67
C SER A 47 5.92 1.13 -9.42
N THR A 48 7.13 1.24 -8.85
CA THR A 48 8.38 0.71 -9.43
C THR A 48 8.49 -0.81 -9.35
N GLY A 49 7.61 -1.47 -8.58
CA GLY A 49 7.67 -2.90 -8.30
C GLY A 49 8.80 -3.31 -7.36
N LYS A 50 9.36 -2.35 -6.60
CA LYS A 50 10.45 -2.63 -5.65
C LYS A 50 10.07 -3.76 -4.70
N PHE A 51 8.89 -3.68 -4.06
CA PHE A 51 8.42 -4.69 -3.12
C PHE A 51 8.46 -6.10 -3.73
N LEU A 52 7.80 -6.30 -4.88
CA LEU A 52 7.78 -7.61 -5.54
C LEU A 52 9.17 -8.09 -5.99
N SER A 53 10.05 -7.16 -6.39
CA SER A 53 11.39 -7.50 -6.84
C SER A 53 12.32 -7.99 -5.72
N GLU A 54 12.08 -7.52 -4.49
CA GLU A 54 12.85 -7.86 -3.29
C GLU A 54 12.34 -9.13 -2.59
N LEU A 55 11.15 -9.63 -2.96
CA LEU A 55 10.64 -10.89 -2.41
C LEU A 55 11.52 -12.08 -2.80
N PRO A 56 11.80 -13.01 -1.88
CA PRO A 56 12.42 -14.28 -2.21
C PRO A 56 11.61 -15.02 -3.27
N LYS A 57 12.27 -15.47 -4.34
CA LYS A 57 11.63 -16.24 -5.41
C LYS A 57 11.49 -17.70 -4.97
N ALA A 58 10.57 -17.96 -4.05
CA ALA A 58 10.24 -19.28 -3.56
C ALA A 58 8.94 -19.78 -4.22
N ASN A 59 8.82 -21.13 -4.30
CA ASN A 59 7.56 -21.83 -4.53
C ASN A 59 6.89 -21.66 -5.90
N ASP A 60 7.62 -21.39 -6.99
CA ASP A 60 7.04 -21.25 -8.35
C ASP A 60 5.83 -20.31 -8.43
N CYS A 61 5.80 -19.29 -7.54
CA CYS A 61 4.74 -18.29 -7.53
C CYS A 61 4.88 -17.29 -8.68
N ASN A 62 3.75 -16.82 -9.19
CA ASN A 62 3.68 -15.70 -10.11
C ASN A 62 3.64 -14.39 -9.31
N TYR A 63 4.54 -13.46 -9.58
CA TYR A 63 4.56 -12.14 -8.94
C TYR A 63 4.03 -11.11 -9.94
N ILE A 64 2.88 -10.50 -9.64
CA ILE A 64 2.15 -9.62 -10.55
C ILE A 64 1.99 -8.25 -9.92
N GLY A 65 2.54 -7.22 -10.56
CA GLY A 65 2.33 -5.83 -10.17
C GLY A 65 1.29 -5.17 -11.06
N ILE A 66 0.31 -4.49 -10.47
CA ILE A 66 -0.70 -3.72 -11.20
C ILE A 66 -0.49 -2.24 -10.90
N ASP A 67 -0.28 -1.41 -11.94
CA ASP A 67 -0.26 0.06 -11.80
C ASP A 67 -0.93 0.73 -13.01
N LYS A 68 -1.47 1.92 -12.80
CA LYS A 68 -2.08 2.73 -13.88
C LYS A 68 -1.04 3.41 -14.76
N THR A 69 0.15 3.60 -14.22
CA THR A 69 1.18 4.43 -14.84
C THR A 69 2.45 3.62 -15.04
N GLU A 70 2.90 3.54 -16.27
CA GLU A 70 4.23 3.05 -16.55
C GLU A 70 5.29 4.03 -16.02
N LEU A 71 6.17 3.56 -15.16
CA LEU A 71 7.29 4.33 -14.64
C LEU A 71 8.57 3.99 -15.41
N LYS A 72 9.50 4.96 -15.50
CA LYS A 72 10.73 4.79 -16.28
C LYS A 72 11.73 3.80 -15.65
N ASN A 73 11.68 3.62 -14.33
CA ASN A 73 12.64 2.80 -13.57
C ASN A 73 11.88 1.67 -12.87
N ILE A 74 11.48 0.66 -13.64
CA ILE A 74 10.81 -0.54 -13.12
C ILE A 74 11.88 -1.56 -12.70
N HIS A 75 11.73 -2.12 -11.50
CA HIS A 75 12.51 -3.25 -11.04
C HIS A 75 12.17 -4.50 -11.87
N LYS A 76 13.03 -5.52 -11.81
CA LYS A 76 12.85 -6.77 -12.55
C LYS A 76 12.39 -7.91 -11.63
N GLY A 77 11.94 -9.01 -12.23
CA GLY A 77 11.63 -10.23 -11.50
C GLY A 77 10.15 -10.37 -11.11
N PHE A 78 9.27 -9.62 -11.74
CA PHE A 78 7.81 -9.76 -11.65
C PHE A 78 7.16 -9.36 -12.98
N GLU A 79 5.92 -9.75 -13.19
CA GLU A 79 5.09 -9.32 -14.32
C GLU A 79 4.43 -7.97 -14.00
N LEU A 80 4.60 -6.98 -14.87
CA LEU A 80 3.94 -5.69 -14.73
C LEU A 80 2.74 -5.61 -15.66
N THR A 81 1.56 -5.42 -15.08
CA THR A 81 0.32 -5.13 -15.81
C THR A 81 -0.02 -3.65 -15.68
N ILE A 82 0.10 -2.90 -16.77
CA ILE A 82 -0.34 -1.51 -16.83
C ILE A 82 -1.83 -1.46 -17.07
N GLY A 83 -2.59 -1.02 -16.05
CA GLY A 83 -4.03 -1.00 -16.13
C GLY A 83 -4.74 -0.51 -14.87
N ASP A 84 -6.04 -0.48 -14.98
CA ASP A 84 -6.90 -0.17 -13.85
C ASP A 84 -7.13 -1.42 -13.01
N VAL A 85 -6.78 -1.36 -11.73
CA VAL A 85 -6.93 -2.50 -10.80
C VAL A 85 -8.35 -3.09 -10.81
N GLU A 86 -9.38 -2.24 -10.92
CA GLU A 86 -10.78 -2.66 -10.99
C GLU A 86 -11.07 -3.58 -12.19
N LYS A 87 -10.28 -3.45 -13.26
CA LYS A 87 -10.43 -4.26 -14.48
C LYS A 87 -9.48 -5.45 -14.53
N VAL A 88 -8.34 -5.37 -13.88
CA VAL A 88 -7.28 -6.39 -13.93
C VAL A 88 -7.49 -7.45 -12.87
N LEU A 89 -7.69 -7.03 -11.61
CA LEU A 89 -7.77 -7.94 -10.46
C LEU A 89 -8.82 -9.05 -10.57
N PRO A 90 -10.03 -8.81 -11.11
CA PRO A 90 -11.04 -9.87 -11.24
C PRO A 90 -10.66 -11.02 -12.18
N ASN A 91 -9.74 -10.75 -13.12
CA ASN A 91 -9.31 -11.73 -14.13
C ASN A 91 -8.10 -12.57 -13.68
N LEU A 92 -7.60 -12.36 -12.47
CA LEU A 92 -6.50 -13.13 -11.91
C LEU A 92 -7.06 -14.30 -11.11
N ASP A 93 -6.64 -15.51 -11.49
CA ASP A 93 -7.00 -16.74 -10.81
C ASP A 93 -5.89 -17.17 -9.83
N ASN A 94 -6.25 -18.06 -8.90
CA ASN A 94 -5.33 -18.68 -7.95
C ASN A 94 -4.45 -17.66 -7.22
N VAL A 95 -5.06 -16.61 -6.66
CA VAL A 95 -4.36 -15.57 -5.90
C VAL A 95 -4.22 -16.01 -4.44
N SER A 96 -2.99 -16.12 -3.94
CA SER A 96 -2.73 -16.44 -2.51
C SER A 96 -2.46 -15.21 -1.66
N VAL A 97 -1.92 -14.14 -2.26
CA VAL A 97 -1.61 -12.89 -1.54
C VAL A 97 -2.01 -11.68 -2.38
N VAL A 98 -2.75 -10.76 -1.78
CA VAL A 98 -2.98 -9.43 -2.34
C VAL A 98 -2.30 -8.40 -1.45
N VAL A 99 -1.48 -7.53 -2.03
CA VAL A 99 -0.80 -6.44 -1.33
C VAL A 99 -1.30 -5.10 -1.84
N SER A 100 -1.46 -4.12 -0.96
CA SER A 100 -1.73 -2.73 -1.33
C SER A 100 -1.06 -1.80 -0.34
N MET A 101 0.08 -1.22 -0.70
CA MET A 101 0.79 -0.26 0.14
C MET A 101 0.53 1.17 -0.32
N PHE A 102 -0.22 1.92 0.48
CA PHE A 102 -0.54 3.34 0.28
C PHE A 102 -1.18 3.66 -1.08
N THR A 103 -1.94 2.72 -1.65
CA THR A 103 -2.59 2.86 -2.96
C THR A 103 -4.08 3.13 -2.85
N LEU A 104 -4.82 2.36 -2.04
CA LEU A 104 -6.28 2.46 -1.98
C LEU A 104 -6.77 3.83 -1.50
N GLN A 105 -5.97 4.54 -0.72
CA GLN A 105 -6.26 5.91 -0.27
C GLN A 105 -6.34 6.94 -1.41
N PHE A 106 -5.91 6.59 -2.63
CA PHE A 106 -6.03 7.45 -3.82
C PHE A 106 -7.23 7.07 -4.71
N LEU A 107 -7.99 6.07 -4.33
CA LEU A 107 -9.20 5.67 -5.05
C LEU A 107 -10.41 6.44 -4.54
N GLY A 108 -11.16 7.07 -5.45
CA GLY A 108 -12.44 7.67 -5.10
C GLY A 108 -13.41 6.63 -4.51
N LYS A 109 -14.33 7.07 -3.67
CA LYS A 109 -15.21 6.24 -2.82
C LYS A 109 -15.87 5.05 -3.55
N LEU A 110 -16.44 5.27 -4.73
CA LEU A 110 -17.13 4.21 -5.49
C LEU A 110 -16.14 3.17 -6.02
N LYS A 111 -15.01 3.62 -6.56
CA LYS A 111 -13.98 2.73 -7.08
C LYS A 111 -13.33 1.92 -5.96
N ARG A 112 -12.99 2.57 -4.84
CA ARG A 112 -12.46 1.90 -3.65
C ARG A 112 -13.39 0.78 -3.19
N LYS A 113 -14.71 1.05 -3.11
CA LYS A 113 -15.70 0.04 -2.72
C LYS A 113 -15.68 -1.17 -3.65
N ARG A 114 -15.62 -0.96 -4.99
CA ARG A 114 -15.58 -2.04 -5.97
C ARG A 114 -14.28 -2.86 -5.86
N VAL A 115 -13.14 -2.20 -5.76
CA VAL A 115 -11.84 -2.87 -5.58
C VAL A 115 -11.81 -3.70 -4.30
N LEU A 116 -12.32 -3.16 -3.18
CA LEU A 116 -12.38 -3.92 -1.92
C LEU A 116 -13.36 -5.11 -1.99
N SER A 117 -14.46 -5.00 -2.77
CA SER A 117 -15.33 -6.15 -3.03
C SER A 117 -14.61 -7.27 -3.79
N GLN A 118 -13.80 -6.91 -4.80
CA GLN A 118 -13.00 -7.87 -5.55
C GLN A 118 -11.89 -8.51 -4.68
N ILE A 119 -11.24 -7.71 -3.84
CA ILE A 119 -10.26 -8.23 -2.86
C ILE A 119 -10.96 -9.19 -1.87
N LYS A 120 -12.17 -8.86 -1.42
CA LYS A 120 -12.96 -9.75 -0.56
C LYS A 120 -13.22 -11.11 -1.21
N GLU A 121 -13.53 -11.13 -2.50
CA GLU A 121 -13.71 -12.39 -3.24
C GLU A 121 -12.44 -13.23 -3.18
N LYS A 122 -11.25 -12.63 -3.43
CA LYS A 122 -9.96 -13.35 -3.31
C LYS A 122 -9.69 -13.84 -1.88
N VAL A 123 -10.04 -13.04 -0.86
CA VAL A 123 -9.90 -13.45 0.56
C VAL A 123 -10.82 -14.64 0.88
N LEU A 124 -12.04 -14.66 0.37
CA LEU A 124 -12.97 -15.78 0.54
C LEU A 124 -12.51 -17.05 -0.22
N GLU A 125 -11.74 -16.89 -1.31
CA GLU A 125 -11.08 -17.96 -2.04
C GLU A 125 -9.79 -18.47 -1.33
N GLY A 126 -9.37 -17.85 -0.22
CA GLY A 126 -8.24 -18.26 0.60
C GLY A 126 -7.02 -17.34 0.58
N ALA A 127 -7.06 -16.25 -0.18
CA ALA A 127 -5.97 -15.27 -0.17
C ALA A 127 -5.86 -14.53 1.17
N ILE A 128 -4.62 -14.09 1.50
CA ILE A 128 -4.42 -13.07 2.52
C ILE A 128 -4.32 -11.69 1.86
N PHE A 129 -4.95 -10.68 2.46
CA PHE A 129 -4.83 -9.30 2.03
C PHE A 129 -3.95 -8.51 3.00
N LEU A 130 -2.90 -7.87 2.47
CA LEU A 130 -1.98 -6.99 3.18
C LEU A 130 -2.25 -5.55 2.73
N VAL A 131 -2.59 -4.67 3.65
CA VAL A 131 -2.92 -3.29 3.32
C VAL A 131 -2.24 -2.30 4.26
N ALA A 132 -1.63 -1.27 3.69
CA ALA A 132 -1.12 -0.14 4.46
C ALA A 132 -1.68 1.17 3.94
N GLU A 133 -2.12 2.03 4.87
CA GLU A 133 -2.67 3.35 4.57
C GLU A 133 -2.24 4.40 5.59
N LYS A 134 -2.27 5.65 5.15
CA LYS A 134 -2.26 6.81 6.05
C LYS A 134 -3.68 7.00 6.58
N VAL A 135 -3.82 7.16 7.88
CA VAL A 135 -5.12 7.39 8.54
C VAL A 135 -5.15 8.73 9.28
N TYR A 136 -6.33 9.19 9.62
CA TYR A 136 -6.52 10.17 10.69
C TYR A 136 -6.78 9.39 11.99
N LEU A 137 -6.07 9.76 13.06
CA LEU A 137 -6.36 9.23 14.39
C LEU A 137 -7.69 9.78 14.88
N ASP A 138 -8.48 8.97 15.57
CA ASP A 138 -9.84 9.35 15.98
C ASP A 138 -9.86 10.50 17.00
N ASP A 139 -8.80 10.65 17.82
CA ASP A 139 -8.64 11.80 18.73
C ASP A 139 -8.00 12.98 17.98
N PRO A 140 -8.69 14.13 17.83
CA PRO A 140 -8.19 15.29 17.08
C PRO A 140 -6.93 15.93 17.70
N LEU A 141 -6.77 15.88 19.01
CA LEU A 141 -5.59 16.42 19.68
C LEU A 141 -4.37 15.55 19.38
N ILE A 142 -4.51 14.24 19.57
CA ILE A 142 -3.45 13.28 19.28
C ILE A 142 -3.11 13.30 17.79
N GLN A 143 -4.11 13.37 16.89
CA GLN A 143 -3.90 13.55 15.46
C GLN A 143 -3.03 14.78 15.15
N THR A 144 -3.34 15.92 15.81
CA THR A 144 -2.57 17.16 15.61
C THR A 144 -1.13 17.03 16.09
N LEU A 145 -0.91 16.41 17.24
CA LEU A 145 0.42 16.19 17.80
C LEU A 145 1.25 15.25 16.91
N VAL A 146 0.67 14.10 16.53
CA VAL A 146 1.32 13.13 15.68
C VAL A 146 1.65 13.72 14.30
N HIS A 147 0.75 14.51 13.73
CA HIS A 147 1.01 15.22 12.47
C HIS A 147 2.20 16.19 12.60
N LYS A 148 2.26 16.99 13.67
CA LYS A 148 3.40 17.90 13.92
C LYS A 148 4.71 17.15 14.06
N MET A 149 4.72 16.02 14.78
CA MET A 149 5.91 15.18 14.92
C MET A 149 6.36 14.61 13.56
N HIS A 150 5.41 14.15 12.73
CA HIS A 150 5.71 13.67 11.38
C HIS A 150 6.29 14.78 10.48
N ILE A 151 5.78 16.02 10.58
CA ILE A 151 6.36 17.17 9.86
C ILE A 151 7.81 17.43 10.32
N GLN A 152 8.10 17.36 11.62
CA GLN A 152 9.47 17.49 12.12
C GLN A 152 10.41 16.39 11.59
N GLU A 153 9.90 15.15 11.49
CA GLU A 153 10.66 14.06 10.88
C GLU A 153 10.97 14.33 9.40
N LYS A 154 9.97 14.78 8.64
CA LYS A 154 10.17 15.17 7.23
C LYS A 154 11.20 16.28 7.05
N ARG A 155 11.28 17.24 7.97
CA ARG A 155 12.26 18.35 7.94
C ARG A 155 13.71 17.90 7.98
N LYS A 156 14.00 16.67 8.40
CA LYS A 156 15.35 16.10 8.33
C LYS A 156 15.81 15.85 6.89
N SER A 157 14.87 15.76 5.94
CA SER A 157 15.15 15.38 4.55
C SER A 157 14.58 16.33 3.50
N PHE A 158 13.64 17.20 3.87
CA PHE A 158 12.91 18.08 2.95
C PHE A 158 12.84 19.51 3.50
N HIS A 159 12.84 20.49 2.63
CA HIS A 159 12.58 21.88 3.01
C HIS A 159 11.07 22.13 3.25
N ASP A 160 10.73 23.11 4.08
CA ASP A 160 9.33 23.42 4.44
C ASP A 160 8.43 23.66 3.21
N LYS A 161 8.96 24.32 2.18
CA LYS A 161 8.24 24.53 0.92
C LYS A 161 7.89 23.22 0.23
N GLU A 162 8.80 22.27 0.18
CA GLU A 162 8.57 20.95 -0.44
C GLU A 162 7.52 20.15 0.35
N ILE A 163 7.57 20.24 1.68
CA ILE A 163 6.60 19.59 2.58
C ILE A 163 5.22 20.18 2.33
N LEU A 164 5.09 21.51 2.31
CA LEU A 164 3.82 22.21 2.12
C LEU A 164 3.23 21.94 0.73
N ASP A 165 4.05 22.04 -0.32
CA ASP A 165 3.63 21.76 -1.71
C ASP A 165 3.11 20.32 -1.84
N LYS A 166 3.77 19.36 -1.18
CA LYS A 166 3.36 17.95 -1.21
C LYS A 166 2.10 17.70 -0.39
N ASP A 167 2.00 18.27 0.81
CA ASP A 167 0.81 18.14 1.66
C ASP A 167 -0.43 18.75 0.98
N THR A 168 -0.28 19.90 0.31
CA THR A 168 -1.34 20.53 -0.50
C THR A 168 -1.76 19.62 -1.66
N GLN A 169 -0.80 19.04 -2.38
CA GLN A 169 -1.09 18.10 -3.47
C GLN A 169 -1.83 16.85 -3.00
N LEU A 170 -1.42 16.29 -1.84
CA LEU A 170 -2.04 15.11 -1.25
C LEU A 170 -3.45 15.42 -0.73
N ALA A 171 -3.69 16.59 -0.16
CA ALA A 171 -5.01 17.01 0.33
C ALA A 171 -6.10 16.97 -0.76
N ILE A 172 -5.72 17.16 -2.03
CA ILE A 172 -6.65 17.14 -3.17
C ILE A 172 -6.86 15.72 -3.72
N SER A 173 -5.86 14.84 -3.59
CA SER A 173 -5.83 13.55 -4.28
C SER A 173 -5.96 12.32 -3.37
N MET A 174 -5.79 12.50 -2.06
CA MET A 174 -5.77 11.41 -1.10
C MET A 174 -7.02 11.46 -0.20
N PHE A 175 -7.73 10.35 -0.12
CA PHE A 175 -8.96 10.18 0.67
C PHE A 175 -8.66 9.36 1.93
N CYS A 176 -7.94 9.98 2.88
CA CYS A 176 -7.67 9.33 4.16
C CYS A 176 -8.97 9.08 4.95
N LYS A 177 -9.03 7.93 5.58
CA LYS A 177 -10.08 7.56 6.54
C LYS A 177 -9.57 7.76 7.96
N THR A 178 -10.48 7.80 8.93
CA THR A 178 -10.06 7.61 10.33
C THR A 178 -9.65 6.14 10.55
N GLU A 179 -8.89 5.88 11.63
CA GLU A 179 -8.54 4.50 12.00
C GLU A 179 -9.80 3.63 12.16
N THR A 180 -10.81 4.14 12.87
CA THR A 180 -12.09 3.44 13.06
C THR A 180 -12.81 3.17 11.74
N GLU A 181 -12.84 4.13 10.81
CA GLU A 181 -13.48 3.94 9.48
C GLU A 181 -12.75 2.90 8.65
N LEU A 182 -11.41 2.91 8.66
CA LEU A 182 -10.60 1.92 7.95
C LEU A 182 -10.83 0.52 8.53
N LEU A 183 -10.77 0.36 9.84
CA LEU A 183 -11.03 -0.92 10.51
C LEU A 183 -12.44 -1.46 10.18
N LYS A 184 -13.48 -0.62 10.22
CA LYS A 184 -14.85 -1.02 9.85
C LYS A 184 -14.93 -1.50 8.41
N GLU A 185 -14.19 -0.89 7.50
CA GLU A 185 -14.15 -1.28 6.09
C GLU A 185 -13.42 -2.63 5.90
N LEU A 186 -12.27 -2.82 6.55
CA LEU A 186 -11.49 -4.05 6.47
C LEU A 186 -12.22 -5.25 7.13
N LEU A 187 -12.91 -5.03 8.25
CA LEU A 187 -13.72 -6.06 8.92
C LEU A 187 -14.88 -6.58 8.06
N GLN A 188 -15.31 -5.87 7.02
CA GLN A 188 -16.27 -6.37 6.04
C GLN A 188 -15.65 -7.37 5.06
N ILE A 189 -14.32 -7.43 4.96
CA ILE A 189 -13.58 -8.36 4.11
C ILE A 189 -13.28 -9.65 4.87
N GLY A 190 -12.80 -9.54 6.12
CA GLY A 190 -12.42 -10.70 6.92
C GLY A 190 -11.89 -10.32 8.30
N ASN A 191 -11.18 -11.24 8.95
CA ASN A 191 -10.52 -11.04 10.24
C ASN A 191 -9.29 -10.14 10.07
N VAL A 192 -9.22 -9.07 10.84
CA VAL A 192 -8.20 -8.01 10.72
C VAL A 192 -7.20 -8.08 11.86
N SER A 193 -5.91 -8.02 11.54
CA SER A 193 -4.84 -7.84 12.51
C SER A 193 -3.96 -6.66 12.12
N LYS A 194 -3.71 -5.73 13.07
CA LYS A 194 -2.73 -4.66 12.87
C LYS A 194 -1.33 -5.25 13.08
N VAL A 195 -0.46 -5.15 12.08
CA VAL A 195 0.88 -5.73 12.08
C VAL A 195 2.00 -4.69 12.07
N TRP A 196 1.65 -3.44 11.76
CA TRP A 196 2.61 -2.35 11.75
C TRP A 196 1.92 -1.00 11.98
N GLN A 197 2.63 -0.08 12.65
CA GLN A 197 2.23 1.32 12.78
C GLN A 197 3.45 2.22 12.95
N SER A 198 3.46 3.33 12.24
CA SER A 198 4.40 4.42 12.44
C SER A 198 3.68 5.76 12.26
N TYR A 199 3.66 6.58 13.30
CA TYR A 199 2.83 7.78 13.38
C TYR A 199 1.35 7.45 13.07
N ASN A 200 0.80 8.06 12.04
CA ASN A 200 -0.54 7.80 11.51
C ASN A 200 -0.54 7.01 10.20
N PHE A 201 0.49 6.19 10.00
CA PHE A 201 0.55 5.16 8.95
C PHE A 201 0.37 3.80 9.60
N MET A 202 -0.51 2.99 9.06
CA MET A 202 -0.85 1.69 9.64
C MET A 202 -0.85 0.59 8.59
N GLY A 203 -0.40 -0.60 8.98
CA GLY A 203 -0.40 -1.81 8.18
C GLY A 203 -1.23 -2.91 8.84
N PHE A 204 -2.04 -3.58 8.03
CA PHE A 204 -2.96 -4.63 8.47
C PHE A 204 -2.84 -5.87 7.60
N THR A 205 -3.17 -7.02 8.18
CA THR A 205 -3.47 -8.25 7.47
C THR A 205 -4.96 -8.55 7.59
N VAL A 206 -5.56 -9.08 6.52
CA VAL A 206 -6.98 -9.50 6.50
C VAL A 206 -7.08 -10.91 5.93
N ARG A 207 -7.81 -11.79 6.62
CA ARG A 207 -8.05 -13.18 6.23
C ARG A 207 -9.53 -13.55 6.42
N ALA A 208 -9.99 -14.56 5.71
CA ALA A 208 -11.31 -15.17 5.96
C ALA A 208 -11.43 -15.74 7.38
#